data_ad44817778f1b78633229dae8241ffed
#
_entry.id   ad44817778f1b78633229dae8241ffed
#
_cell.length_a   1.000
_cell.length_b   1.000
_cell.length_c   1.000
_cell.angle_alpha   90.00
_cell.angle_beta   90.00
_cell.angle_gamma   90.00
#
_symmetry.space_group_name_H-M   'P 1'
#
loop_
_entity.id
_entity.type
_entity.pdbx_description
1 polymer ?
#
loop_
_entity_poly.entity_id
_entity_poly.type
_entity_poly.pdbx_seq_one_letter_code
_entity_poly.pdbx_strand_id
1 'polypeptide(L)'
;MPIKAIIFDLDGTITRPFFDFDVIREEMGLSRDSGPVLEAMEKMSPQKRKEAERILHLYERRAVTESRLNPGAKPTLRALRQAGIPVGILTRNRRSNALAVARKHGLKFDAIVDRNDGPVKPNAFGVLRICEQFGVEAAETLVVGDYLFDLLCARAAGAVAVLLANSDRAAEFSGHADFTIEKIDQILRIIKGKGGKQERKRKDA
;
A
#
# COMPACT_ATOMS: atom_id res chain seq x y z
N MET A 1 5.29 13.76 -17.13
CA MET A 1 4.25 13.00 -17.85
C MET A 1 2.94 13.10 -17.08
N PRO A 2 1.78 13.08 -17.72
CA PRO A 2 0.50 13.08 -17.01
C PRO A 2 0.31 11.75 -16.27
N ILE A 3 -0.25 11.80 -15.07
CA ILE A 3 -0.60 10.62 -14.31
C ILE A 3 -1.93 10.07 -14.84
N LYS A 4 -1.95 8.77 -15.17
CA LYS A 4 -3.10 8.08 -15.75
C LYS A 4 -3.73 7.05 -14.83
N ALA A 5 -3.00 6.57 -13.79
CA ALA A 5 -3.52 5.62 -12.83
C ALA A 5 -2.96 5.86 -11.43
N ILE A 6 -3.68 5.38 -10.41
CA ILE A 6 -3.20 5.41 -9.03
C ILE A 6 -3.36 4.04 -8.40
N ILE A 7 -2.30 3.59 -7.74
CA ILE A 7 -2.26 2.38 -6.93
C ILE A 7 -2.11 2.78 -5.47
N PHE A 8 -2.99 2.32 -4.61
CA PHE A 8 -2.88 2.53 -3.17
C PHE A 8 -2.53 1.23 -2.46
N ASP A 9 -1.75 1.35 -1.40
CA ASP A 9 -1.83 0.37 -0.33
C ASP A 9 -3.18 0.47 0.39
N LEU A 10 -3.54 -0.57 1.14
CA LEU A 10 -4.81 -0.65 1.87
C LEU A 10 -4.65 -0.27 3.34
N ASP A 11 -3.87 -1.07 4.07
CA ASP A 11 -3.77 -1.04 5.53
C ASP A 11 -2.75 0.01 6.01
N GLY A 12 -3.21 1.09 6.60
CA GLY A 12 -2.39 2.27 6.92
C GLY A 12 -2.56 3.39 5.91
N THR A 13 -2.96 3.09 4.67
CA THR A 13 -3.12 4.07 3.58
C THR A 13 -4.59 4.40 3.31
N ILE A 14 -5.38 3.51 2.75
CA ILE A 14 -6.83 3.73 2.59
C ILE A 14 -7.54 3.65 3.94
N THR A 15 -7.20 2.66 4.75
CA THR A 15 -7.64 2.57 6.16
C THR A 15 -6.56 3.14 7.08
N ARG A 16 -6.97 3.55 8.29
CA ARG A 16 -6.01 3.93 9.33
C ARG A 16 -5.17 2.73 9.73
N PRO A 17 -3.92 2.94 10.19
CA PRO A 17 -3.10 1.87 10.76
C PRO A 17 -3.86 1.14 11.87
N PHE A 18 -3.78 -0.18 11.84
CA PHE A 18 -4.44 -1.06 12.82
C PHE A 18 -3.46 -2.07 13.43
N PHE A 19 -2.49 -2.55 12.65
CA PHE A 19 -1.63 -3.65 13.06
C PHE A 19 -0.50 -3.17 13.99
N ASP A 20 -0.40 -3.81 15.15
CA ASP A 20 0.82 -3.86 15.93
C ASP A 20 1.58 -5.14 15.56
N PHE A 21 2.55 -5.00 14.66
CA PHE A 21 3.31 -6.16 14.18
C PHE A 21 4.23 -6.76 15.24
N ASP A 22 4.60 -6.03 16.30
CA ASP A 22 5.40 -6.59 17.40
C ASP A 22 4.55 -7.54 18.24
N VAL A 23 3.32 -7.17 18.56
CA VAL A 23 2.36 -8.05 19.23
C VAL A 23 2.05 -9.28 18.37
N ILE A 24 1.84 -9.10 17.07
CA ILE A 24 1.57 -10.23 16.15
C ILE A 24 2.76 -11.20 16.12
N ARG A 25 4.01 -10.70 16.06
CA ARG A 25 5.21 -11.53 16.11
C ARG A 25 5.30 -12.31 17.42
N GLU A 26 5.08 -11.65 18.53
CA GLU A 26 5.11 -12.28 19.86
C GLU A 26 4.11 -13.43 19.97
N GLU A 27 2.86 -13.23 19.54
CA GLU A 27 1.86 -14.30 19.51
C GLU A 27 2.22 -15.46 18.57
N MET A 28 2.95 -15.19 17.50
CA MET A 28 3.47 -16.21 16.59
C MET A 28 4.73 -16.92 17.12
N GLY A 29 5.26 -16.51 18.28
CA GLY A 29 6.53 -17.00 18.81
C GLY A 29 7.75 -16.54 18.00
N LEU A 30 7.66 -15.39 17.32
CA LEU A 30 8.74 -14.75 16.60
C LEU A 30 9.40 -13.66 17.44
N SER A 31 10.71 -13.46 17.27
CA SER A 31 11.38 -12.30 17.84
C SER A 31 11.00 -11.01 17.09
N ARG A 32 11.18 -9.87 17.74
CA ARG A 32 10.95 -8.55 17.12
C ARG A 32 11.84 -8.33 15.91
N ASP A 33 13.04 -8.92 15.92
CA ASP A 33 14.05 -8.80 14.86
C ASP A 33 13.89 -9.83 13.74
N SER A 34 12.82 -10.64 13.75
CA SER A 34 12.59 -11.69 12.73
C SER A 34 12.27 -11.15 11.33
N GLY A 35 12.22 -9.82 11.18
CA GLY A 35 11.90 -9.18 9.92
C GLY A 35 10.39 -9.13 9.63
N PRO A 36 9.99 -8.92 8.37
CA PRO A 36 8.59 -8.85 8.00
C PRO A 36 7.88 -10.19 8.22
N VAL A 37 6.63 -10.13 8.71
CA VAL A 37 5.89 -11.32 9.19
C VAL A 37 5.73 -12.40 8.12
N LEU A 38 5.40 -12.05 6.87
CA LEU A 38 5.19 -13.04 5.81
C LEU A 38 6.48 -13.80 5.50
N GLU A 39 7.61 -13.11 5.38
CA GLU A 39 8.93 -13.68 5.11
C GLU A 39 9.44 -14.52 6.30
N ALA A 40 9.12 -14.11 7.53
CA ALA A 40 9.43 -14.90 8.72
C ALA A 40 8.61 -16.21 8.75
N MET A 41 7.35 -16.15 8.35
CA MET A 41 6.47 -17.33 8.26
C MET A 41 6.95 -18.33 7.21
N GLU A 42 7.55 -17.88 6.10
CA GLU A 42 8.09 -18.77 5.06
C GLU A 42 9.22 -19.69 5.59
N LYS A 43 9.95 -19.23 6.60
CA LYS A 43 11.06 -19.96 7.24
C LYS A 43 10.61 -20.94 8.32
N MET A 44 9.31 -20.95 8.65
CA MET A 44 8.75 -21.83 9.68
C MET A 44 8.55 -23.25 9.17
N SER A 45 8.56 -24.25 10.12
CA SER A 45 8.05 -25.58 9.82
C SER A 45 6.57 -25.51 9.41
N PRO A 46 6.07 -26.47 8.61
CA PRO A 46 4.68 -26.46 8.12
C PRO A 46 3.64 -26.33 9.24
N GLN A 47 3.88 -26.98 10.38
CA GLN A 47 2.98 -26.94 11.52
C GLN A 47 2.96 -25.56 12.19
N LYS A 48 4.13 -24.96 12.45
CA LYS A 48 4.23 -23.61 13.02
C LYS A 48 3.66 -22.57 12.05
N ARG A 49 3.93 -22.72 10.75
CA ARG A 49 3.38 -21.82 9.72
C ARG A 49 1.85 -21.82 9.72
N LYS A 50 1.21 -22.98 9.81
CA LYS A 50 -0.26 -23.09 9.87
C LYS A 50 -0.83 -22.36 11.08
N GLU A 51 -0.19 -22.43 12.25
CA GLU A 51 -0.62 -21.69 13.43
C GLU A 51 -0.41 -20.17 13.26
N ALA A 52 0.74 -19.75 12.74
CA ALA A 52 1.02 -18.35 12.42
C ALA A 52 0.01 -17.77 11.41
N GLU A 53 -0.36 -18.55 10.39
CA GLU A 53 -1.42 -18.16 9.43
C GLU A 53 -2.78 -17.95 10.12
N ARG A 54 -3.11 -18.78 11.11
CA ARG A 54 -4.34 -18.64 11.89
C ARG A 54 -4.33 -17.36 12.73
N ILE A 55 -3.22 -17.07 13.38
CA ILE A 55 -3.03 -15.83 14.16
C ILE A 55 -3.16 -14.61 13.25
N LEU A 56 -2.40 -14.57 12.14
CA LEU A 56 -2.45 -13.46 11.19
C LEU A 56 -3.87 -13.22 10.67
N HIS A 57 -4.58 -14.30 10.34
CA HIS A 57 -5.96 -14.22 9.85
C HIS A 57 -6.93 -13.61 10.88
N LEU A 58 -6.76 -13.90 12.17
CA LEU A 58 -7.57 -13.28 13.24
C LEU A 58 -7.34 -11.77 13.28
N TYR A 59 -6.08 -11.31 13.24
CA TYR A 59 -5.75 -9.89 13.22
C TYR A 59 -6.29 -9.19 11.97
N GLU A 60 -6.14 -9.81 10.81
CA GLU A 60 -6.66 -9.27 9.55
C GLU A 60 -8.19 -9.13 9.56
N ARG A 61 -8.91 -10.11 10.11
CA ARG A 61 -10.37 -10.03 10.27
C ARG A 61 -10.78 -8.90 11.23
N ARG A 62 -10.08 -8.76 12.34
CA ARG A 62 -10.30 -7.64 13.27
C ARG A 62 -10.04 -6.31 12.61
N ALA A 63 -8.95 -6.19 11.84
CA ALA A 63 -8.63 -5.00 11.07
C ALA A 63 -9.77 -4.62 10.13
N VAL A 64 -10.39 -5.57 9.43
CA VAL A 64 -11.57 -5.32 8.60
C VAL A 64 -12.75 -4.83 9.43
N THR A 65 -13.07 -5.56 10.52
CA THR A 65 -14.24 -5.26 11.38
C THR A 65 -14.12 -3.88 12.05
N GLU A 66 -12.93 -3.53 12.50
CA GLU A 66 -12.65 -2.28 13.21
C GLU A 66 -12.15 -1.16 12.28
N SER A 67 -11.98 -1.45 10.96
CA SER A 67 -11.43 -0.50 10.00
C SER A 67 -12.13 0.86 10.04
N ARG A 68 -11.34 1.91 9.98
CA ARG A 68 -11.75 3.30 9.77
C ARG A 68 -10.97 3.85 8.60
N LEU A 69 -11.61 4.62 7.73
CA LEU A 69 -10.91 5.26 6.62
C LEU A 69 -9.96 6.34 7.11
N ASN A 70 -8.83 6.49 6.44
CA ASN A 70 -8.01 7.66 6.58
C ASN A 70 -8.78 8.92 6.13
N PRO A 71 -8.56 10.07 6.79
CA PRO A 71 -9.19 11.33 6.39
C PRO A 71 -8.95 11.63 4.90
N GLY A 72 -10.04 11.96 4.19
CA GLY A 72 -9.96 12.26 2.77
C GLY A 72 -9.99 11.05 1.82
N ALA A 73 -9.84 9.80 2.28
CA ALA A 73 -9.78 8.63 1.39
C ALA A 73 -11.01 8.52 0.49
N LYS A 74 -12.22 8.45 1.06
CA LYS A 74 -13.44 8.27 0.27
C LYS A 74 -13.73 9.41 -0.73
N PRO A 75 -13.65 10.70 -0.35
CA PRO A 75 -13.83 11.79 -1.31
C PRO A 75 -12.75 11.80 -2.40
N THR A 76 -11.50 11.47 -2.07
CA THR A 76 -10.42 11.39 -3.07
C THR A 76 -10.68 10.29 -4.10
N LEU A 77 -11.05 9.07 -3.66
CA LEU A 77 -11.40 7.98 -4.58
C LEU A 77 -12.58 8.36 -5.49
N ARG A 78 -13.57 9.11 -4.98
CA ARG A 78 -14.68 9.63 -5.80
C ARG A 78 -14.19 10.64 -6.84
N ALA A 79 -13.32 11.57 -6.44
CA ALA A 79 -12.76 12.59 -7.34
C ALA A 79 -11.93 11.95 -8.46
N LEU A 80 -11.12 10.93 -8.14
CA LEU A 80 -10.35 10.17 -9.13
C LEU A 80 -11.26 9.49 -10.16
N ARG A 81 -12.30 8.83 -9.68
CA ARG A 81 -13.30 8.19 -10.56
C ARG A 81 -14.01 9.19 -11.47
N GLN A 82 -14.40 10.36 -10.94
CA GLN A 82 -14.99 11.43 -11.74
C GLN A 82 -14.04 11.99 -12.80
N ALA A 83 -12.75 11.94 -12.53
CA ALA A 83 -11.71 12.32 -13.48
C ALA A 83 -11.32 11.21 -14.46
N GLY A 84 -11.96 10.03 -14.39
CA GLY A 84 -11.64 8.88 -15.26
C GLY A 84 -10.30 8.22 -14.94
N ILE A 85 -9.73 8.45 -13.74
CA ILE A 85 -8.46 7.87 -13.31
C ILE A 85 -8.75 6.56 -12.57
N PRO A 86 -8.32 5.40 -13.09
CA PRO A 86 -8.51 4.12 -12.45
C PRO A 86 -7.71 4.00 -11.14
N VAL A 87 -8.28 3.24 -10.19
CA VAL A 87 -7.72 3.04 -8.87
C VAL A 87 -7.45 1.55 -8.63
N GLY A 88 -6.18 1.20 -8.44
CA GLY A 88 -5.73 -0.12 -8.02
C GLY A 88 -5.46 -0.17 -6.52
N ILE A 89 -5.57 -1.37 -5.96
CA ILE A 89 -5.08 -1.73 -4.61
C ILE A 89 -3.95 -2.74 -4.75
N LEU A 90 -2.82 -2.45 -4.12
CA LEU A 90 -1.71 -3.37 -3.97
C LEU A 90 -1.45 -3.61 -2.49
N THR A 91 -1.79 -4.79 -1.99
CA THR A 91 -1.75 -5.09 -0.55
C THR A 91 -0.98 -6.37 -0.25
N ARG A 92 -0.34 -6.42 0.92
CA ARG A 92 0.21 -7.65 1.52
C ARG A 92 -0.84 -8.45 2.30
N ASN A 93 -2.07 -7.93 2.35
CA ASN A 93 -3.24 -8.60 2.91
C ASN A 93 -3.91 -9.50 1.85
N ARG A 94 -5.01 -10.15 2.18
CA ARG A 94 -5.79 -10.99 1.26
C ARG A 94 -6.82 -10.16 0.48
N ARG A 95 -7.07 -10.52 -0.77
CA ARG A 95 -8.11 -9.91 -1.62
C ARG A 95 -9.49 -9.89 -0.95
N SER A 96 -9.83 -10.97 -0.24
CA SER A 96 -11.10 -11.07 0.50
C SER A 96 -11.28 -9.96 1.53
N ASN A 97 -10.19 -9.56 2.22
CA ASN A 97 -10.18 -8.49 3.21
C ASN A 97 -10.27 -7.11 2.53
N ALA A 98 -9.56 -6.91 1.42
CA ALA A 98 -9.67 -5.68 0.63
C ALA A 98 -11.11 -5.47 0.12
N LEU A 99 -11.75 -6.53 -0.38
CA LEU A 99 -13.15 -6.49 -0.79
C LEU A 99 -14.12 -6.27 0.38
N ALA A 100 -13.83 -6.82 1.57
CA ALA A 100 -14.64 -6.61 2.76
C ALA A 100 -14.55 -5.16 3.26
N VAL A 101 -13.36 -4.55 3.25
CA VAL A 101 -13.16 -3.11 3.51
C VAL A 101 -13.93 -2.28 2.48
N ALA A 102 -13.82 -2.63 1.20
CA ALA A 102 -14.54 -1.92 0.13
C ALA A 102 -16.06 -1.93 0.36
N ARG A 103 -16.64 -3.10 0.66
CA ARG A 103 -18.07 -3.25 0.98
C ARG A 103 -18.46 -2.44 2.21
N LYS A 104 -17.72 -2.58 3.31
CA LYS A 104 -18.02 -1.88 4.58
C LYS A 104 -18.09 -0.37 4.41
N HIS A 105 -17.17 0.21 3.63
CA HIS A 105 -17.04 1.66 3.48
C HIS A 105 -17.67 2.22 2.21
N GLY A 106 -18.27 1.38 1.36
CA GLY A 106 -18.86 1.78 0.07
C GLY A 106 -17.81 2.35 -0.87
N LEU A 107 -16.65 1.66 -0.97
CA LEU A 107 -15.57 1.97 -1.90
C LEU A 107 -15.65 1.07 -3.13
N LYS A 108 -15.02 1.51 -4.23
CA LYS A 108 -14.82 0.71 -5.44
C LYS A 108 -13.37 0.83 -5.87
N PHE A 109 -12.77 -0.31 -6.18
CA PHE A 109 -11.44 -0.43 -6.76
C PHE A 109 -11.56 -1.08 -8.13
N ASP A 110 -10.75 -0.64 -9.09
CA ASP A 110 -10.80 -1.12 -10.47
C ASP A 110 -9.88 -2.34 -10.67
N ALA A 111 -8.84 -2.46 -9.82
CA ALA A 111 -7.97 -3.63 -9.72
C ALA A 111 -7.56 -3.89 -8.28
N ILE A 112 -7.30 -5.15 -7.93
CA ILE A 112 -6.72 -5.54 -6.64
C ILE A 112 -5.66 -6.60 -6.93
N VAL A 113 -4.44 -6.37 -6.47
CA VAL A 113 -3.36 -7.37 -6.39
C VAL A 113 -3.04 -7.61 -4.93
N ASP A 114 -3.11 -8.88 -4.51
CA ASP A 114 -2.92 -9.31 -3.14
C ASP A 114 -1.71 -10.23 -2.99
N ARG A 115 -1.42 -10.70 -1.78
CA ARG A 115 -0.27 -11.56 -1.50
C ARG A 115 -0.31 -12.94 -2.15
N ASN A 116 -1.45 -13.36 -2.70
CA ASN A 116 -1.60 -14.67 -3.34
C ASN A 116 -1.47 -14.59 -4.88
N ASP A 117 -1.42 -13.37 -5.44
CA ASP A 117 -1.31 -13.17 -6.88
C ASP A 117 0.13 -13.33 -7.40
N GLY A 118 1.14 -13.25 -6.52
CA GLY A 118 2.55 -13.36 -6.88
C GLY A 118 3.50 -12.73 -5.83
N PRO A 119 4.73 -12.39 -6.21
CA PRO A 119 5.69 -11.78 -5.30
C PRO A 119 5.14 -10.51 -4.66
N VAL A 120 5.22 -10.45 -3.30
CA VAL A 120 4.69 -9.31 -2.53
C VAL A 120 5.61 -8.10 -2.57
N LYS A 121 5.10 -6.92 -2.18
CA LYS A 121 5.92 -5.73 -1.91
C LYS A 121 7.08 -6.09 -0.96
N PRO A 122 8.32 -5.67 -1.25
CA PRO A 122 8.75 -4.58 -2.15
C PRO A 122 8.99 -4.97 -3.61
N ASN A 123 8.61 -6.18 -4.07
CA ASN A 123 8.76 -6.57 -5.48
C ASN A 123 7.88 -5.70 -6.40
N ALA A 124 8.38 -5.39 -7.60
CA ALA A 124 7.68 -4.60 -8.61
C ALA A 124 6.44 -5.29 -9.19
N PHE A 125 6.34 -6.61 -9.07
CA PHE A 125 5.31 -7.46 -9.70
C PHE A 125 3.90 -6.88 -9.61
N GLY A 126 3.47 -6.51 -8.39
CA GLY A 126 2.09 -6.05 -8.17
C GLY A 126 1.79 -4.71 -8.84
N VAL A 127 2.75 -3.80 -8.88
CA VAL A 127 2.62 -2.52 -9.58
C VAL A 127 2.50 -2.76 -11.08
N LEU A 128 3.41 -3.53 -11.67
CA LEU A 128 3.43 -3.84 -13.11
C LEU A 128 2.15 -4.59 -13.53
N ARG A 129 1.67 -5.51 -12.70
CA ARG A 129 0.42 -6.26 -12.95
C ARG A 129 -0.80 -5.36 -12.99
N ILE A 130 -0.89 -4.35 -12.11
CA ILE A 130 -1.99 -3.38 -12.13
C ILE A 130 -1.85 -2.44 -13.33
N CYS A 131 -0.65 -1.98 -13.65
CA CYS A 131 -0.40 -1.16 -14.84
C CYS A 131 -0.82 -1.88 -16.12
N GLU A 132 -0.49 -3.18 -16.26
CA GLU A 132 -0.93 -4.02 -17.38
C GLU A 132 -2.46 -4.08 -17.47
N GLN A 133 -3.17 -4.30 -16.36
CA GLN A 133 -4.64 -4.34 -16.33
C GLN A 133 -5.28 -3.02 -16.74
N PHE A 134 -4.63 -1.90 -16.46
CA PHE A 134 -5.12 -0.57 -16.80
C PHE A 134 -4.66 -0.08 -18.18
N GLY A 135 -3.74 -0.79 -18.83
CA GLY A 135 -3.15 -0.36 -20.10
C GLY A 135 -2.34 0.93 -19.99
N VAL A 136 -1.62 1.12 -18.88
CA VAL A 136 -0.83 2.32 -18.60
C VAL A 136 0.62 1.96 -18.30
N GLU A 137 1.53 2.90 -18.56
CA GLU A 137 2.94 2.75 -18.18
C GLU A 137 3.14 2.99 -16.69
N ALA A 138 4.10 2.30 -16.08
CA ALA A 138 4.44 2.51 -14.68
C ALA A 138 4.84 3.97 -14.39
N ALA A 139 5.57 4.62 -15.31
CA ALA A 139 5.96 6.02 -15.18
C ALA A 139 4.78 7.02 -15.19
N GLU A 140 3.59 6.60 -15.62
CA GLU A 140 2.34 7.36 -15.60
C GLU A 140 1.44 7.01 -14.39
N THR A 141 1.99 6.23 -13.44
CA THR A 141 1.25 5.70 -12.29
C THR A 141 1.82 6.23 -10.99
N LEU A 142 0.96 6.72 -10.09
CA LEU A 142 1.32 6.98 -8.68
C LEU A 142 1.12 5.71 -7.87
N VAL A 143 2.08 5.36 -7.03
CA VAL A 143 1.92 4.35 -5.98
C VAL A 143 1.96 5.07 -4.63
N VAL A 144 0.86 4.99 -3.89
CA VAL A 144 0.67 5.70 -2.62
C VAL A 144 0.63 4.69 -1.49
N GLY A 145 1.53 4.83 -0.53
CA GLY A 145 1.62 3.98 0.64
C GLY A 145 2.16 4.72 1.85
N ASP A 146 2.08 4.11 3.03
CA ASP A 146 2.58 4.66 4.29
C ASP A 146 3.84 3.96 4.79
N TYR A 147 4.29 2.91 4.09
CA TYR A 147 5.43 2.11 4.51
C TYR A 147 6.50 2.00 3.42
N LEU A 148 7.74 1.70 3.85
CA LEU A 148 8.92 1.56 2.97
C LEU A 148 8.67 0.64 1.77
N PHE A 149 7.96 -0.48 1.95
CA PHE A 149 7.75 -1.45 0.87
C PHE A 149 6.90 -0.91 -0.28
N ASP A 150 6.01 0.04 -0.02
CA ASP A 150 5.22 0.71 -1.05
C ASP A 150 6.10 1.57 -1.95
N LEU A 151 7.04 2.28 -1.34
CA LEU A 151 7.97 3.15 -2.05
C LEU A 151 8.98 2.34 -2.87
N LEU A 152 9.52 1.28 -2.26
CA LEU A 152 10.49 0.40 -2.94
C LEU A 152 9.87 -0.32 -4.13
N CYS A 153 8.64 -0.87 -4.02
CA CYS A 153 7.98 -1.52 -5.15
C CYS A 153 7.62 -0.53 -6.27
N ALA A 154 7.23 0.71 -5.90
CA ALA A 154 7.01 1.77 -6.86
C ALA A 154 8.27 2.08 -7.68
N ARG A 155 9.38 2.31 -6.99
CA ARG A 155 10.68 2.60 -7.62
C ARG A 155 11.18 1.44 -8.47
N ALA A 156 11.06 0.20 -7.96
CA ALA A 156 11.45 -1.00 -8.70
C ALA A 156 10.64 -1.18 -10.00
N ALA A 157 9.40 -0.71 -10.03
CA ALA A 157 8.55 -0.72 -11.23
C ALA A 157 8.77 0.49 -12.15
N GLY A 158 9.49 1.52 -11.73
CA GLY A 158 9.61 2.79 -12.45
C GLY A 158 8.38 3.70 -12.29
N ALA A 159 7.52 3.44 -11.30
CA ALA A 159 6.38 4.27 -10.95
C ALA A 159 6.77 5.43 -10.01
N VAL A 160 5.88 6.39 -9.87
CA VAL A 160 6.06 7.54 -8.98
C VAL A 160 5.69 7.15 -7.55
N ALA A 161 6.64 7.19 -6.63
CA ALA A 161 6.48 6.82 -5.24
C ALA A 161 5.93 7.98 -4.39
N VAL A 162 4.80 7.79 -3.72
CA VAL A 162 4.18 8.78 -2.85
C VAL A 162 4.04 8.22 -1.43
N LEU A 163 4.71 8.86 -0.48
CA LEU A 163 4.62 8.52 0.95
C LEU A 163 3.44 9.27 1.59
N LEU A 164 2.52 8.54 2.21
CA LEU A 164 1.55 9.11 3.14
C LEU A 164 2.18 9.14 4.54
N ALA A 165 2.59 10.32 4.97
CA ALA A 165 3.25 10.54 6.26
C ALA A 165 2.21 10.61 7.39
N ASN A 166 1.70 9.47 7.83
CA ASN A 166 0.69 9.34 8.88
C ASN A 166 1.17 8.56 10.11
N SER A 167 2.47 8.33 10.23
CA SER A 167 3.13 7.69 11.36
C SER A 167 4.44 8.38 11.71
N ASP A 168 4.93 8.19 12.94
CA ASP A 168 6.21 8.73 13.42
C ASP A 168 7.40 8.21 12.60
N ARG A 169 7.27 7.02 12.00
CA ARG A 169 8.29 6.41 11.16
C ARG A 169 8.36 6.95 9.73
N ALA A 170 7.42 7.79 9.33
CA ALA A 170 7.38 8.32 7.96
C ALA A 170 8.67 9.07 7.56
N ALA A 171 9.30 9.75 8.52
CA ALA A 171 10.56 10.45 8.29
C ALA A 171 11.70 9.52 7.83
N GLU A 172 11.72 8.26 8.34
CA GLU A 172 12.72 7.24 7.97
C GLU A 172 12.60 6.85 6.48
N PHE A 173 11.41 6.94 5.91
CA PHE A 173 11.10 6.48 4.55
C PHE A 173 11.10 7.59 3.51
N SER A 174 11.10 8.86 3.93
CA SER A 174 10.94 10.03 3.04
C SER A 174 11.98 10.10 1.92
N GLY A 175 13.21 9.61 2.16
CA GLY A 175 14.27 9.54 1.15
C GLY A 175 14.00 8.58 -0.01
N HIS A 176 13.00 7.71 0.11
CA HIS A 176 12.58 6.76 -0.94
C HIS A 176 11.36 7.24 -1.74
N ALA A 177 10.73 8.35 -1.34
CA ALA A 177 9.56 8.91 -2.00
C ALA A 177 9.92 10.02 -2.99
N ASP A 178 9.19 10.10 -4.11
CA ASP A 178 9.21 11.26 -5.02
C ASP A 178 8.38 12.41 -4.44
N PHE A 179 7.31 12.08 -3.70
CA PHE A 179 6.46 13.03 -3.00
C PHE A 179 6.10 12.51 -1.61
N THR A 180 6.01 13.42 -0.64
CA THR A 180 5.47 13.14 0.69
C THR A 180 4.20 13.97 0.89
N ILE A 181 3.14 13.31 1.35
CA ILE A 181 1.84 13.92 1.65
C ILE A 181 1.42 13.56 3.07
N GLU A 182 0.68 14.45 3.74
CA GLU A 182 0.12 14.22 5.07
C GLU A 182 -1.35 13.77 5.01
N LYS A 183 -2.02 14.06 3.88
CA LYS A 183 -3.43 13.73 3.64
C LYS A 183 -3.61 13.17 2.24
N ILE A 184 -4.45 12.16 2.10
CA ILE A 184 -4.67 11.47 0.82
C ILE A 184 -5.14 12.43 -0.29
N ASP A 185 -5.94 13.43 0.03
CA ASP A 185 -6.48 14.38 -0.95
C ASP A 185 -5.40 15.26 -1.61
N GLN A 186 -4.21 15.35 -1.02
CA GLN A 186 -3.09 16.09 -1.62
C GLN A 186 -2.59 15.46 -2.93
N ILE A 187 -2.85 14.18 -3.19
CA ILE A 187 -2.54 13.54 -4.48
C ILE A 187 -3.24 14.23 -5.66
N LEU A 188 -4.43 14.81 -5.43
CA LEU A 188 -5.16 15.53 -6.48
C LEU A 188 -4.41 16.77 -6.98
N ARG A 189 -3.53 17.35 -6.15
CA ARG A 189 -2.64 18.46 -6.55
C ARG A 189 -1.46 17.94 -7.38
N ILE A 190 -0.91 16.78 -7.01
CA ILE A 190 0.18 16.13 -7.76
C ILE A 190 -0.29 15.81 -9.18
N ILE A 191 -1.47 15.22 -9.33
CA ILE A 191 -2.05 14.87 -10.63
C ILE A 191 -2.26 16.10 -11.52
N LYS A 192 -2.68 17.24 -10.94
CA LYS A 192 -2.90 18.49 -11.65
C LYS A 192 -1.61 19.24 -12.00
N GLY A 193 -0.43 18.68 -11.72
CA GLY A 193 0.85 19.35 -11.93
C GLY A 193 1.11 20.55 -11.02
N LYS A 194 0.28 20.73 -9.98
CA LYS A 194 0.39 21.80 -8.98
C LYS A 194 1.09 21.32 -7.69
N GLY A 195 1.70 20.15 -7.72
CA GLY A 195 2.57 19.66 -6.64
C GLY A 195 3.85 20.49 -6.67
N GLY A 196 4.06 21.32 -5.65
CA GLY A 196 5.25 22.14 -5.53
C GLY A 196 6.50 21.29 -5.72
N LYS A 197 7.46 21.83 -6.44
CA LYS A 197 8.81 21.31 -6.60
C LYS A 197 9.43 21.12 -5.21
N GLN A 198 9.25 19.96 -4.58
CA GLN A 198 10.29 19.45 -3.72
C GLN A 198 11.27 18.75 -4.66
N GLU A 199 12.48 19.30 -4.71
CA GLU A 199 13.54 18.98 -5.62
C GLU A 199 13.74 17.48 -5.75
N ARG A 200 13.64 16.98 -7.00
CA ARG A 200 14.23 15.70 -7.38
C ARG A 200 15.73 15.76 -7.08
N LYS A 201 16.13 15.37 -5.90
CA LYS A 201 17.52 15.00 -5.64
C LYS A 201 17.76 13.63 -6.28
N ARG A 202 17.97 13.62 -7.59
CA ARG A 202 18.74 12.54 -8.23
C ARG A 202 20.15 12.64 -7.65
N LYS A 203 20.50 11.76 -6.73
CA LYS A 203 21.88 11.38 -6.56
C LYS A 203 22.15 10.28 -7.58
N ASP A 204 22.75 10.68 -8.68
CA ASP A 204 23.52 9.79 -9.55
C ASP A 204 24.71 9.30 -8.73
N ALA A 205 24.78 7.98 -8.47
CA ALA A 205 26.01 7.16 -8.31
C ALA A 205 25.58 5.73 -8.03
#